data_7701a66bf8b852052749925dc4b8350e
#
_entry.id   7701a66bf8b852052749925dc4b8350e
#
_cell.length_a   1.000
_cell.length_b   1.000
_cell.length_c   1.000
_cell.angle_alpha   90.00
_cell.angle_beta   90.00
_cell.angle_gamma   90.00
#
_symmetry.space_group_name_H-M   'P 1'
#
loop_
_entity.id
_entity.type
_entity.pdbx_description
1 polymer ?
#
loop_
_entity_poly.entity_id
_entity_poly.type
_entity_poly.pdbx_seq_one_letter_code
_entity_poly.pdbx_strand_id
1 'polypeptide(L)'
;MGARMMTFKLFKGLAFVALIAGTITGGPSVAAPGDVENGEKIYMKRCVWCHGEEGEGDGPAGDLLVPPPRDFTGGLYKIITTPFDEDFPNDADLFRMISDGMPGTDMPGWKDILKDEQDRWDLVAYIKAFAELEEEPGVSVDYGTQVATSEASIAKGKELFHEGDRCSECHGQDGKGDGIKKLKGDNGERTWPRNLTKPWTFRGSN
;
A
#
# COMPACT_ATOMS: atom_id res chain seq x y z
N MET A 1 -79.55 47.83 -5.72
CA MET A 1 -78.83 46.52 -5.71
C MET A 1 -77.70 46.63 -6.71
N GLY A 2 -76.51 46.98 -6.25
CA GLY A 2 -75.34 47.26 -7.05
C GLY A 2 -74.33 46.14 -6.97
N ALA A 3 -74.05 45.50 -8.07
CA ALA A 3 -72.97 44.53 -8.21
C ALA A 3 -71.63 45.24 -8.47
N ARG A 4 -70.73 45.10 -7.55
CA ARG A 4 -69.33 45.61 -7.63
C ARG A 4 -68.48 44.59 -8.37
N MET A 5 -68.04 44.91 -9.57
CA MET A 5 -67.11 44.15 -10.39
C MET A 5 -65.66 44.35 -9.78
N MET A 6 -65.04 43.29 -9.30
CA MET A 6 -63.68 43.27 -8.80
C MET A 6 -62.72 42.95 -9.97
N THR A 7 -61.88 43.91 -10.37
CA THR A 7 -60.86 43.72 -11.39
C THR A 7 -59.64 43.09 -10.78
N PHE A 8 -59.29 41.88 -11.24
CA PHE A 8 -58.05 41.20 -10.88
C PHE A 8 -56.89 41.74 -11.73
N LYS A 9 -55.91 42.35 -11.07
CA LYS A 9 -54.66 42.75 -11.73
C LYS A 9 -53.73 41.54 -11.78
N LEU A 10 -53.43 41.05 -12.98
CA LEU A 10 -52.42 40.04 -13.23
C LEU A 10 -51.04 40.63 -13.01
N PHE A 11 -50.34 40.18 -11.94
CA PHE A 11 -48.92 40.44 -11.75
C PHE A 11 -48.11 39.42 -12.55
N LYS A 12 -47.47 39.86 -13.65
CA LYS A 12 -46.46 39.07 -14.36
C LYS A 12 -45.18 39.12 -13.54
N GLY A 13 -44.98 38.11 -12.65
CA GLY A 13 -43.70 37.87 -12.00
C GLY A 13 -42.75 37.18 -12.97
N LEU A 14 -41.69 37.84 -13.40
CA LEU A 14 -40.55 37.22 -14.05
C LEU A 14 -39.80 36.38 -12.99
N ALA A 15 -39.90 35.05 -13.08
CA ALA A 15 -39.06 34.17 -12.30
C ALA A 15 -37.65 34.12 -12.90
N PHE A 16 -36.72 34.76 -12.23
CA PHE A 16 -35.27 34.62 -12.50
C PHE A 16 -34.81 33.24 -11.98
N VAL A 17 -34.66 32.29 -12.88
CA VAL A 17 -34.00 31.02 -12.55
C VAL A 17 -32.49 31.30 -12.50
N ALA A 18 -31.95 31.48 -11.31
CA ALA A 18 -30.50 31.51 -11.09
C ALA A 18 -29.96 30.10 -11.29
N LEU A 19 -29.29 29.85 -12.39
CA LEU A 19 -28.49 28.65 -12.60
C LEU A 19 -27.29 28.71 -11.65
N ILE A 20 -27.37 28.03 -10.48
CA ILE A 20 -26.22 27.83 -9.64
C ILE A 20 -25.38 26.72 -10.28
N ALA A 21 -24.35 27.12 -11.03
CA ALA A 21 -23.30 26.22 -11.44
C ALA A 21 -22.52 25.79 -10.20
N GLY A 22 -22.97 24.70 -9.57
CA GLY A 22 -22.23 24.07 -8.49
C GLY A 22 -20.90 23.53 -9.02
N THR A 23 -19.80 24.17 -8.68
CA THR A 23 -18.48 23.59 -8.85
C THR A 23 -18.40 22.42 -7.87
N ILE A 24 -18.49 21.20 -8.39
CA ILE A 24 -18.18 19.98 -7.64
C ILE A 24 -16.67 20.05 -7.41
N THR A 25 -16.26 20.60 -6.28
CA THR A 25 -14.89 20.41 -5.79
C THR A 25 -14.82 18.96 -5.36
N GLY A 26 -14.18 18.12 -6.17
CA GLY A 26 -13.85 16.75 -5.79
C GLY A 26 -13.01 16.81 -4.53
N GLY A 27 -13.62 16.52 -3.37
CA GLY A 27 -12.90 16.21 -2.16
C GLY A 27 -12.08 14.92 -2.36
N PRO A 28 -11.10 14.64 -1.51
CA PRO A 28 -10.39 13.38 -1.56
C PRO A 28 -11.44 12.26 -1.53
N SER A 29 -11.43 11.43 -2.58
CA SER A 29 -12.29 10.24 -2.64
C SER A 29 -11.82 9.32 -1.51
N VAL A 30 -12.60 9.21 -0.47
CA VAL A 30 -12.40 8.13 0.51
C VAL A 30 -12.79 6.87 -0.22
N ALA A 31 -11.83 5.95 -0.39
CA ALA A 31 -12.11 4.65 -0.99
C ALA A 31 -13.27 3.99 -0.22
N ALA A 32 -14.19 3.37 -0.95
CA ALA A 32 -15.23 2.58 -0.32
C ALA A 32 -14.58 1.39 0.40
N PRO A 33 -15.17 0.86 1.49
CA PRO A 33 -14.72 -0.39 2.09
C PRO A 33 -14.55 -1.45 1.01
N GLY A 34 -13.46 -2.23 1.07
CA GLY A 34 -13.20 -3.25 0.06
C GLY A 34 -14.27 -4.36 0.08
N ASP A 35 -14.65 -4.81 -1.10
CA ASP A 35 -15.56 -5.94 -1.29
C ASP A 35 -14.75 -7.24 -1.33
N VAL A 36 -14.84 -8.04 -0.26
CA VAL A 36 -14.12 -9.32 -0.09
C VAL A 36 -14.47 -10.31 -1.20
N GLU A 37 -15.74 -10.38 -1.62
CA GLU A 37 -16.19 -11.31 -2.68
C GLU A 37 -15.61 -10.94 -4.05
N ASN A 38 -15.56 -9.64 -4.37
CA ASN A 38 -14.89 -9.19 -5.59
C ASN A 38 -13.37 -9.37 -5.52
N GLY A 39 -12.77 -9.11 -4.35
CA GLY A 39 -11.36 -9.36 -4.08
C GLY A 39 -10.97 -10.81 -4.30
N GLU A 40 -11.78 -11.77 -3.82
CA GLU A 40 -11.61 -13.21 -4.07
C GLU A 40 -11.57 -13.53 -5.57
N LYS A 41 -12.55 -13.03 -6.32
CA LYS A 41 -12.62 -13.27 -7.77
C LYS A 41 -11.37 -12.78 -8.50
N ILE A 42 -10.85 -11.62 -8.09
CA ILE A 42 -9.64 -11.05 -8.67
C ILE A 42 -8.42 -11.85 -8.24
N TYR A 43 -8.33 -12.23 -6.97
CA TYR A 43 -7.25 -13.02 -6.40
C TYR A 43 -7.10 -14.37 -7.09
N MET A 44 -8.18 -15.13 -7.21
CA MET A 44 -8.21 -16.43 -7.88
C MET A 44 -7.82 -16.35 -9.37
N LYS A 45 -7.99 -15.20 -10.00
CA LYS A 45 -7.62 -14.97 -11.39
C LYS A 45 -6.17 -14.51 -11.57
N ARG A 46 -5.57 -13.83 -10.58
CA ARG A 46 -4.32 -13.09 -10.75
C ARG A 46 -3.21 -13.44 -9.75
N CYS A 47 -3.57 -13.84 -8.54
CA CYS A 47 -2.66 -13.94 -7.41
C CYS A 47 -2.38 -15.39 -6.99
N VAL A 48 -3.39 -16.26 -7.13
CA VAL A 48 -3.37 -17.65 -6.69
C VAL A 48 -2.18 -18.44 -7.22
N TRP A 49 -1.73 -18.15 -8.43
CA TRP A 49 -0.62 -18.88 -9.07
C TRP A 49 0.71 -18.80 -8.28
N CYS A 50 0.90 -17.69 -7.58
CA CYS A 50 2.07 -17.50 -6.73
C CYS A 50 1.73 -17.69 -5.25
N HIS A 51 0.59 -17.12 -4.81
CA HIS A 51 0.27 -17.05 -3.38
C HIS A 51 -0.56 -18.21 -2.84
N GLY A 52 -1.02 -19.16 -3.70
CA GLY A 52 -1.85 -20.29 -3.28
C GLY A 52 -3.32 -19.95 -3.07
N GLU A 53 -4.16 -20.96 -3.01
CA GLU A 53 -5.61 -20.79 -2.82
C GLU A 53 -5.93 -20.31 -1.39
N GLU A 54 -5.18 -20.79 -0.41
CA GLU A 54 -5.33 -20.44 1.00
C GLU A 54 -4.40 -19.30 1.44
N GLY A 55 -3.67 -18.70 0.49
CA GLY A 55 -2.79 -17.56 0.77
C GLY A 55 -1.47 -17.90 1.47
N GLU A 56 -1.09 -19.18 1.53
CA GLU A 56 0.11 -19.69 2.22
C GLU A 56 1.42 -19.43 1.47
N GLY A 57 1.36 -18.85 0.26
CA GLY A 57 2.55 -18.61 -0.58
C GLY A 57 3.03 -19.84 -1.35
N ASP A 58 2.24 -20.89 -1.34
CA ASP A 58 2.49 -22.23 -1.88
C ASP A 58 1.88 -22.46 -3.28
N GLY A 59 1.51 -21.41 -3.97
CA GLY A 59 0.97 -21.51 -5.33
C GLY A 59 1.94 -22.24 -6.28
N PRO A 60 1.45 -22.75 -7.42
CA PRO A 60 2.26 -23.56 -8.34
C PRO A 60 3.60 -22.94 -8.78
N ALA A 61 3.73 -21.63 -8.73
CA ALA A 61 4.98 -20.91 -8.98
C ALA A 61 5.78 -20.61 -7.70
N GLY A 62 5.21 -20.80 -6.51
CA GLY A 62 5.80 -20.39 -5.24
C GLY A 62 7.22 -20.88 -5.01
N ASP A 63 7.45 -22.19 -5.21
CA ASP A 63 8.75 -22.83 -5.02
C ASP A 63 9.82 -22.40 -6.05
N LEU A 64 9.41 -21.75 -7.13
CA LEU A 64 10.31 -21.30 -8.19
C LEU A 64 10.79 -19.87 -7.98
N LEU A 65 10.18 -19.12 -7.05
CA LEU A 65 10.41 -17.70 -6.85
C LEU A 65 11.40 -17.42 -5.71
N VAL A 66 12.25 -16.42 -5.90
CA VAL A 66 13.25 -16.01 -4.91
C VAL A 66 13.24 -14.48 -4.76
N PRO A 67 12.80 -13.93 -3.61
CA PRO A 67 12.24 -14.63 -2.45
C PRO A 67 10.89 -15.30 -2.76
N PRO A 68 10.49 -16.29 -1.95
CA PRO A 68 9.18 -16.93 -2.10
C PRO A 68 8.04 -15.92 -1.85
N PRO A 69 6.85 -16.20 -2.39
CA PRO A 69 5.67 -15.38 -2.13
C PRO A 69 5.35 -15.29 -0.64
N ARG A 70 4.72 -14.20 -0.23
CA ARG A 70 4.32 -14.01 1.17
C ARG A 70 3.19 -14.97 1.51
N ASP A 71 3.35 -15.65 2.64
CA ASP A 71 2.28 -16.29 3.37
C ASP A 71 1.45 -15.21 4.07
N PHE A 72 0.17 -15.13 3.72
CA PHE A 72 -0.77 -14.15 4.26
C PHE A 72 -1.45 -14.62 5.54
N THR A 73 -1.49 -15.94 5.78
CA THR A 73 -2.24 -16.52 6.90
C THR A 73 -1.67 -16.13 8.26
N GLY A 74 -0.37 -15.85 8.32
CA GLY A 74 0.28 -15.39 9.54
C GLY A 74 0.10 -13.90 9.84
N GLY A 75 -0.48 -13.12 8.92
CA GLY A 75 -0.66 -11.67 9.10
C GLY A 75 0.63 -10.84 9.17
N LEU A 76 1.79 -11.47 9.00
CA LEU A 76 3.09 -10.82 9.16
C LEU A 76 3.57 -10.21 7.84
N TYR A 77 3.80 -8.90 7.82
CA TYR A 77 4.23 -8.16 6.63
C TYR A 77 5.51 -7.38 6.90
N LYS A 78 6.49 -7.48 5.97
CA LYS A 78 7.82 -6.86 6.16
C LYS A 78 7.88 -5.38 5.81
N ILE A 79 6.92 -4.89 5.01
CA ILE A 79 6.97 -3.54 4.46
C ILE A 79 5.69 -2.83 4.87
N ILE A 80 5.73 -2.36 6.07
CA ILE A 80 4.63 -1.70 6.77
C ILE A 80 5.11 -0.31 7.22
N THR A 81 4.16 0.60 7.37
CA THR A 81 4.38 1.94 7.94
C THR A 81 3.91 2.04 9.40
N THR A 82 3.32 0.99 9.93
CA THR A 82 2.94 0.86 11.34
C THR A 82 4.17 0.64 12.21
N PRO A 83 4.12 0.89 13.53
CA PRO A 83 5.19 0.58 14.45
C PRO A 83 5.66 -0.87 14.34
N PHE A 84 6.94 -1.10 14.54
CA PHE A 84 7.56 -2.42 14.35
C PHE A 84 7.08 -3.49 15.34
N ASP A 85 6.50 -3.07 16.44
CA ASP A 85 5.89 -3.90 17.48
C ASP A 85 4.38 -4.14 17.26
N GLU A 86 3.80 -3.49 16.24
CA GLU A 86 2.47 -3.77 15.74
C GLU A 86 2.62 -4.66 14.51
N ASP A 87 2.25 -5.93 14.62
CA ASP A 87 2.44 -6.91 13.54
C ASP A 87 1.51 -6.68 12.34
N PHE A 88 0.55 -5.76 12.45
CA PHE A 88 -0.47 -5.53 11.44
C PHE A 88 -0.12 -4.40 10.47
N PRO A 89 -0.28 -4.64 9.15
CA PRO A 89 -0.07 -3.60 8.16
C PRO A 89 -1.20 -2.58 8.17
N ASN A 90 -0.89 -1.35 7.80
CA ASN A 90 -1.91 -0.42 7.38
C ASN A 90 -2.48 -0.84 6.02
N ASP A 91 -3.77 -0.67 5.80
CA ASP A 91 -4.42 -1.01 4.52
C ASP A 91 -3.76 -0.32 3.32
N ALA A 92 -3.30 0.92 3.51
CA ALA A 92 -2.56 1.65 2.49
C ALA A 92 -1.20 1.00 2.14
N ASP A 93 -0.57 0.28 3.06
CA ASP A 93 0.66 -0.46 2.78
C ASP A 93 0.39 -1.65 1.87
N LEU A 94 -0.66 -2.42 2.13
CA LEU A 94 -1.10 -3.52 1.29
C LEU A 94 -1.53 -3.00 -0.09
N PHE A 95 -2.32 -1.94 -0.13
CA PHE A 95 -2.75 -1.30 -1.38
C PHE A 95 -1.56 -0.85 -2.23
N ARG A 96 -0.57 -0.19 -1.62
CA ARG A 96 0.65 0.25 -2.29
C ARG A 96 1.43 -0.96 -2.82
N MET A 97 1.53 -2.04 -2.04
CA MET A 97 2.24 -3.25 -2.44
C MET A 97 1.59 -3.93 -3.63
N ILE A 98 0.28 -4.02 -3.66
CA ILE A 98 -0.48 -4.53 -4.80
C ILE A 98 -0.29 -3.60 -6.01
N SER A 99 -0.43 -2.29 -5.81
CA SER A 99 -0.39 -1.31 -6.89
C SER A 99 0.98 -1.24 -7.58
N ASP A 100 2.05 -1.15 -6.80
CA ASP A 100 3.41 -0.88 -7.29
C ASP A 100 4.27 -2.14 -7.41
N GLY A 101 3.83 -3.25 -6.80
CA GLY A 101 4.61 -4.48 -6.71
C GLY A 101 5.83 -4.34 -5.81
N MET A 102 6.73 -5.29 -5.94
CA MET A 102 7.98 -5.35 -5.17
C MET A 102 9.19 -5.37 -6.10
N PRO A 103 9.70 -4.21 -6.56
CA PRO A 103 10.85 -4.14 -7.44
C PRO A 103 12.05 -4.94 -6.91
N GLY A 104 12.67 -5.74 -7.77
CA GLY A 104 13.73 -6.68 -7.39
C GLY A 104 13.23 -8.02 -6.87
N THR A 105 11.94 -8.30 -6.98
CA THR A 105 11.29 -9.59 -6.77
C THR A 105 10.37 -9.90 -7.95
N ASP A 106 9.77 -11.07 -7.95
CA ASP A 106 8.81 -11.48 -8.99
C ASP A 106 7.38 -10.97 -8.76
N MET A 107 7.12 -10.22 -7.69
CA MET A 107 5.83 -9.59 -7.44
C MET A 107 5.66 -8.35 -8.33
N PRO A 108 4.83 -8.41 -9.38
CA PRO A 108 4.61 -7.27 -10.28
C PRO A 108 3.70 -6.23 -9.64
N GLY A 109 3.75 -4.99 -10.16
CA GLY A 109 2.74 -3.98 -9.87
C GLY A 109 1.49 -4.22 -10.71
N TRP A 110 0.33 -4.10 -10.08
CA TRP A 110 -0.95 -4.41 -10.71
C TRP A 110 -1.75 -3.18 -11.17
N LYS A 111 -1.32 -1.96 -10.83
CA LYS A 111 -2.06 -0.72 -11.15
C LYS A 111 -2.34 -0.52 -12.64
N ASP A 112 -1.45 -1.00 -13.51
CA ASP A 112 -1.63 -0.83 -14.96
C ASP A 112 -2.60 -1.87 -15.55
N ILE A 113 -2.85 -2.96 -14.84
CA ILE A 113 -3.75 -4.07 -15.21
C ILE A 113 -5.09 -3.91 -14.52
N LEU A 114 -5.08 -3.71 -13.20
CA LEU A 114 -6.24 -3.41 -12.37
C LEU A 114 -6.37 -1.89 -12.26
N LYS A 115 -6.89 -1.28 -13.34
CA LYS A 115 -6.97 0.19 -13.46
C LYS A 115 -7.98 0.80 -12.50
N ASP A 116 -9.03 0.05 -12.16
CA ASP A 116 -9.96 0.46 -11.12
C ASP A 116 -9.25 0.37 -9.77
N GLU A 117 -9.26 1.49 -9.06
CA GLU A 117 -8.65 1.56 -7.74
C GLU A 117 -9.43 0.71 -6.73
N GLN A 118 -10.75 0.62 -6.91
CA GLN A 118 -11.62 -0.19 -6.07
C GLN A 118 -11.25 -1.68 -6.13
N ASP A 119 -10.94 -2.22 -7.31
CA ASP A 119 -10.47 -3.62 -7.46
C ASP A 119 -9.25 -3.92 -6.59
N ARG A 120 -8.36 -2.95 -6.41
CA ARG A 120 -7.17 -3.11 -5.56
C ARG A 120 -7.50 -3.00 -4.07
N TRP A 121 -8.47 -2.16 -3.69
CA TRP A 121 -9.00 -2.13 -2.33
C TRP A 121 -9.76 -3.39 -1.97
N ASP A 122 -10.48 -3.97 -2.91
CA ASP A 122 -11.18 -5.25 -2.74
C ASP A 122 -10.19 -6.39 -2.50
N LEU A 123 -9.04 -6.38 -3.22
CA LEU A 123 -7.94 -7.30 -2.95
C LEU A 123 -7.33 -7.12 -1.56
N VAL A 124 -7.19 -5.89 -1.07
CA VAL A 124 -6.73 -5.63 0.30
C VAL A 124 -7.66 -6.28 1.32
N ALA A 125 -8.97 -6.09 1.16
CA ALA A 125 -9.97 -6.69 2.04
C ALA A 125 -9.90 -8.23 2.03
N TYR A 126 -9.74 -8.83 0.85
CA TYR A 126 -9.64 -10.27 0.73
C TYR A 126 -8.34 -10.83 1.34
N ILE A 127 -7.19 -10.16 1.12
CA ILE A 127 -5.90 -10.60 1.69
C ILE A 127 -5.91 -10.52 3.22
N LYS A 128 -6.56 -9.51 3.79
CA LYS A 128 -6.72 -9.41 5.25
C LYS A 128 -7.54 -10.56 5.82
N ALA A 129 -8.51 -11.07 5.08
CA ALA A 129 -9.36 -12.17 5.52
C ALA A 129 -8.58 -13.48 5.73
N PHE A 130 -7.46 -13.71 5.04
CA PHE A 130 -6.64 -14.91 5.25
C PHE A 130 -6.05 -14.99 6.67
N ALA A 131 -5.72 -13.88 7.26
CA ALA A 131 -5.16 -13.79 8.62
C ALA A 131 -6.21 -13.40 9.67
N GLU A 132 -7.50 -13.39 9.29
CA GLU A 132 -8.59 -12.93 10.17
C GLU A 132 -8.33 -11.53 10.76
N LEU A 133 -7.68 -10.66 9.98
CA LEU A 133 -7.36 -9.29 10.37
C LEU A 133 -8.62 -8.41 10.28
N GLU A 134 -9.49 -8.50 11.26
CA GLU A 134 -10.69 -7.66 11.37
C GLU A 134 -10.43 -6.34 12.11
N GLU A 135 -9.25 -6.19 12.71
CA GLU A 135 -8.92 -5.03 13.54
C GLU A 135 -8.73 -3.76 12.70
N GLU A 136 -8.98 -2.64 13.37
CA GLU A 136 -8.71 -1.31 12.80
C GLU A 136 -7.27 -1.22 12.30
N PRO A 137 -7.04 -0.65 11.13
CA PRO A 137 -5.69 -0.57 10.58
C PRO A 137 -4.78 0.21 11.53
N GLY A 138 -3.60 -0.32 11.76
CA GLY A 138 -2.59 0.32 12.58
C GLY A 138 -2.30 1.76 12.12
N VAL A 139 -1.97 2.63 13.04
CA VAL A 139 -1.63 4.02 12.73
C VAL A 139 -0.20 4.08 12.21
N SER A 140 -0.03 4.64 11.01
CA SER A 140 1.29 4.81 10.43
C SER A 140 2.20 5.69 11.30
N VAL A 141 3.46 5.29 11.41
CA VAL A 141 4.48 6.10 12.06
C VAL A 141 4.70 7.39 11.27
N ASP A 142 4.66 8.52 11.94
CA ASP A 142 5.11 9.79 11.35
C ASP A 142 6.63 9.84 11.34
N TYR A 143 7.21 9.63 10.17
CA TYR A 143 8.66 9.74 9.96
C TYR A 143 9.14 11.19 9.82
N GLY A 144 8.24 12.16 9.92
CA GLY A 144 8.55 13.58 9.74
C GLY A 144 8.92 13.93 8.30
N THR A 145 9.63 15.03 8.16
CA THR A 145 10.06 15.53 6.85
C THR A 145 11.34 14.84 6.39
N GLN A 146 11.39 14.44 5.13
CA GLN A 146 12.60 13.88 4.53
C GLN A 146 13.78 14.85 4.68
N VAL A 147 14.89 14.34 5.21
CA VAL A 147 16.09 15.12 5.38
C VAL A 147 16.71 15.42 4.00
N ALA A 148 16.95 16.71 3.72
CA ALA A 148 17.58 17.13 2.47
C ALA A 148 19.02 16.57 2.37
N THR A 149 19.38 16.13 1.16
CA THR A 149 20.73 15.64 0.88
C THR A 149 21.75 16.77 1.04
N SER A 150 22.74 16.55 1.91
CA SER A 150 23.87 17.46 2.15
C SER A 150 25.07 16.66 2.66
N GLU A 151 26.25 17.24 2.63
CA GLU A 151 27.45 16.61 3.20
C GLU A 151 27.23 16.25 4.68
N ALA A 152 26.59 17.14 5.43
CA ALA A 152 26.29 16.92 6.85
C ALA A 152 25.32 15.76 7.06
N SER A 153 24.23 15.66 6.26
CA SER A 153 23.27 14.57 6.36
C SER A 153 23.87 13.23 5.95
N ILE A 154 24.74 13.22 4.95
CA ILE A 154 25.49 12.03 4.51
C ILE A 154 26.44 11.57 5.61
N ALA A 155 27.20 12.49 6.22
CA ALA A 155 28.11 12.18 7.33
C ALA A 155 27.35 11.60 8.53
N LYS A 156 26.20 12.20 8.89
CA LYS A 156 25.35 11.68 9.97
C LYS A 156 24.74 10.32 9.63
N GLY A 157 24.31 10.12 8.39
CA GLY A 157 23.82 8.82 7.92
C GLY A 157 24.89 7.73 8.00
N LYS A 158 26.14 8.06 7.65
CA LYS A 158 27.27 7.13 7.79
C LYS A 158 27.52 6.77 9.25
N GLU A 159 27.49 7.74 10.16
CA GLU A 159 27.62 7.49 11.59
C GLU A 159 26.51 6.53 12.07
N LEU A 160 25.25 6.81 11.77
CA LEU A 160 24.10 6.00 12.15
C LEU A 160 24.17 4.57 11.57
N PHE A 161 24.67 4.43 10.32
CA PHE A 161 24.81 3.13 9.68
C PHE A 161 25.76 2.19 10.44
N HIS A 162 26.80 2.75 11.06
CA HIS A 162 27.79 2.00 11.83
C HIS A 162 27.51 1.99 13.34
N GLU A 163 26.59 2.80 13.84
CA GLU A 163 26.30 2.93 15.26
C GLU A 163 25.75 1.62 15.83
N GLY A 164 26.46 1.01 16.78
CA GLY A 164 26.02 -0.21 17.48
C GLY A 164 25.80 -1.39 16.54
N ASP A 165 26.49 -1.43 15.40
CA ASP A 165 26.41 -2.49 14.40
C ASP A 165 25.00 -2.74 13.82
N ARG A 166 24.08 -1.76 13.95
CA ARG A 166 22.68 -1.90 13.54
C ARG A 166 22.51 -2.29 12.08
N CYS A 167 23.08 -1.48 11.18
CA CYS A 167 22.94 -1.73 9.73
C CYS A 167 24.16 -2.49 9.18
N SER A 168 25.37 -2.10 9.62
CA SER A 168 26.61 -2.64 9.10
C SER A 168 26.84 -4.11 9.45
N GLU A 169 26.25 -4.60 10.57
CA GLU A 169 26.33 -6.03 10.94
C GLU A 169 25.76 -6.95 9.87
N CYS A 170 24.65 -6.53 9.25
CA CYS A 170 24.01 -7.28 8.18
C CYS A 170 24.53 -6.83 6.79
N HIS A 171 24.55 -5.53 6.53
CA HIS A 171 24.88 -4.99 5.22
C HIS A 171 26.36 -4.90 4.91
N GLY A 172 27.23 -5.18 5.88
CA GLY A 172 28.68 -5.01 5.76
C GLY A 172 29.12 -3.56 5.91
N GLN A 173 30.42 -3.36 6.15
CA GLN A 173 30.99 -2.03 6.40
C GLN A 173 30.82 -1.05 5.26
N ASP A 174 30.81 -1.57 4.03
CA ASP A 174 30.65 -0.78 2.80
C ASP A 174 29.22 -0.88 2.21
N GLY A 175 28.27 -1.50 2.91
CA GLY A 175 26.91 -1.70 2.42
C GLY A 175 26.80 -2.70 1.27
N LYS A 176 27.77 -3.61 1.09
CA LYS A 176 27.78 -4.60 0.00
C LYS A 176 26.90 -5.81 0.21
N GLY A 177 26.29 -5.95 1.39
CA GLY A 177 25.49 -7.12 1.78
C GLY A 177 26.35 -8.29 2.25
N ASP A 178 27.61 -8.06 2.59
CA ASP A 178 28.61 -9.02 3.02
C ASP A 178 28.88 -8.99 4.55
N GLY A 179 27.90 -8.52 5.32
CA GLY A 179 27.99 -8.49 6.77
C GLY A 179 28.12 -9.87 7.40
N ILE A 180 28.56 -9.88 8.65
CA ILE A 180 28.88 -11.11 9.38
C ILE A 180 27.64 -11.85 9.90
N LYS A 181 26.52 -11.14 10.06
CA LYS A 181 25.28 -11.73 10.59
C LYS A 181 24.64 -12.68 9.57
N LYS A 182 24.41 -13.90 10.03
CA LYS A 182 23.69 -14.90 9.23
C LYS A 182 22.19 -14.68 9.41
N LEU A 183 21.53 -14.32 8.35
CA LEU A 183 20.09 -14.09 8.34
C LEU A 183 19.34 -15.32 7.82
N LYS A 184 18.14 -15.51 8.34
CA LYS A 184 17.16 -16.47 7.84
C LYS A 184 15.91 -15.76 7.43
N GLY A 185 15.28 -16.24 6.36
CA GLY A 185 13.92 -15.86 5.99
C GLY A 185 12.89 -16.52 6.90
N ASP A 186 11.63 -16.19 6.70
CA ASP A 186 10.52 -16.70 7.51
C ASP A 186 10.35 -18.23 7.34
N ASN A 187 10.68 -18.76 6.17
CA ASN A 187 10.74 -20.19 5.86
C ASN A 187 11.99 -20.92 6.44
N GLY A 188 12.82 -20.23 7.23
CA GLY A 188 14.05 -20.77 7.80
C GLY A 188 15.23 -20.85 6.83
N GLU A 189 15.03 -20.59 5.56
CA GLU A 189 16.07 -20.54 4.53
C GLU A 189 17.06 -19.40 4.77
N ARG A 190 18.29 -19.58 4.32
CA ARG A 190 19.29 -18.52 4.40
C ARG A 190 18.90 -17.36 3.47
N THR A 191 18.81 -16.18 4.03
CA THR A 191 18.63 -14.95 3.25
C THR A 191 19.87 -14.05 3.32
N TRP A 192 19.95 -13.11 2.38
CA TRP A 192 21.08 -12.22 2.22
C TRP A 192 20.63 -10.78 2.26
N PRO A 193 21.31 -9.92 3.02
CA PRO A 193 21.04 -8.50 3.00
C PRO A 193 21.34 -7.93 1.61
N ARG A 194 20.52 -7.00 1.18
CA ARG A 194 20.68 -6.34 -0.11
C ARG A 194 21.98 -5.56 -0.20
N ASN A 195 22.63 -5.63 -1.36
CA ASN A 195 23.77 -4.79 -1.67
C ASN A 195 23.30 -3.35 -1.93
N LEU A 196 23.57 -2.44 -1.01
CA LEU A 196 23.16 -1.05 -1.05
C LEU A 196 23.99 -0.18 -2.00
N THR A 197 25.11 -0.70 -2.53
CA THR A 197 25.93 0.01 -3.51
C THR A 197 25.41 -0.09 -4.94
N LYS A 198 24.34 -0.89 -5.15
CA LYS A 198 23.74 -1.09 -6.46
C LYS A 198 22.37 -0.40 -6.54
N PRO A 199 22.27 0.79 -7.14
CA PRO A 199 21.05 1.60 -7.09
C PRO A 199 19.82 0.90 -7.71
N TRP A 200 20.01 0.08 -8.74
CA TRP A 200 18.91 -0.68 -9.38
C TRP A 200 18.29 -1.79 -8.53
N THR A 201 18.86 -2.06 -7.36
CA THR A 201 18.30 -3.05 -6.43
C THR A 201 17.34 -2.43 -5.43
N PHE A 202 17.22 -1.11 -5.38
CA PHE A 202 16.25 -0.43 -4.54
C PHE A 202 14.91 -0.36 -5.23
N ARG A 203 13.85 -0.40 -4.43
CA ARG A 203 12.54 -0.01 -4.93
C ARG A 203 12.62 1.43 -5.35
N GLY A 204 12.12 1.69 -6.56
CA GLY A 204 12.15 3.01 -7.11
C GLY A 204 11.66 4.03 -6.09
N SER A 205 12.54 4.95 -5.76
CA SER A 205 12.16 6.15 -5.05
C SER A 205 11.60 7.12 -6.07
N ASN A 206 10.41 7.55 -5.89
CA ASN A 206 9.96 8.80 -6.46
C ASN A 206 9.79 9.80 -5.35
#